data_884fe22494034eec9d114650ba56f597
#
_entry.id   884fe22494034eec9d114650ba56f597
#
_cell.length_a   1.000
_cell.length_b   1.000
_cell.length_c   1.000
_cell.angle_alpha   90.00
_cell.angle_beta   90.00
_cell.angle_gamma   90.00
#
_symmetry.space_group_name_H-M   'P 1'
#
loop_
_entity.id
_entity.type
_entity.pdbx_description
1 polymer ?
#
loop_
_entity_poly.entity_id
_entity_poly.type
_entity_poly.pdbx_seq_one_letter_code
_entity_poly.pdbx_strand_id
1 'polypeptide(L)'
;MDHGGAREWMVVDAAEHMEIGPALARKYDFLIIEDDPYYFLQFEKPWAPTFLSMDVDGRVIRTDSFSKILSSGLRIGFLTGPKPLIDRVILHIQVSTMHTSTFTQIMISQLLQQWGETGFLEHIDRVVEFYRTQRDAMLIAADKWLKDLAEWYPPAAGMFLWIKIKGVSDTQQLIMEKALQKEVLLVPGGAFNINSSEPSSYVRASFSLCSPAQMNLAFKRLADLIKEAL
;
A
#
# COMPACT_ATOMS: atom_id res chain seq x y z
N MET A 1 -27.83 -0.34 0.59
CA MET A 1 -26.61 -0.95 1.12
C MET A 1 -25.47 -0.41 0.28
N ASP A 2 -24.77 0.55 0.82
CA ASP A 2 -23.79 1.37 0.09
C ASP A 2 -22.43 0.66 0.21
N HIS A 3 -22.06 -0.11 -0.81
CA HIS A 3 -20.77 -0.83 -0.87
C HIS A 3 -19.68 0.11 -1.37
N GLY A 4 -19.22 0.99 -0.50
CA GLY A 4 -18.04 1.82 -0.75
C GLY A 4 -16.76 0.98 -0.71
N GLY A 5 -16.47 0.25 -1.80
CA GLY A 5 -15.45 -0.80 -1.84
C GLY A 5 -14.04 -0.45 -1.36
N ALA A 6 -13.56 0.78 -1.52
CA ALA A 6 -12.21 1.14 -1.06
C ALA A 6 -12.14 1.51 0.44
N ARG A 7 -13.27 1.81 1.05
CA ARG A 7 -13.36 2.19 2.48
C ARG A 7 -13.12 0.99 3.40
N GLU A 8 -13.58 -0.17 3.00
CA GLU A 8 -13.50 -1.41 3.79
C GLU A 8 -12.09 -1.97 3.87
N TRP A 9 -11.25 -1.76 2.86
CA TRP A 9 -9.88 -2.27 2.85
C TRP A 9 -8.94 -1.59 3.86
N MET A 10 -9.27 -0.36 4.31
CA MET A 10 -8.39 0.41 5.21
C MET A 10 -8.90 0.51 6.65
N VAL A 11 -10.13 0.12 6.92
CA VAL A 11 -10.78 0.35 8.23
C VAL A 11 -11.28 -0.95 8.85
N VAL A 12 -11.19 -2.05 8.13
CA VAL A 12 -11.59 -3.33 8.69
C VAL A 12 -10.60 -3.74 9.77
N ASP A 13 -11.14 -4.12 10.92
CA ASP A 13 -10.37 -4.77 11.95
C ASP A 13 -9.69 -6.01 11.33
N ALA A 14 -8.39 -5.89 11.10
CA ALA A 14 -7.58 -6.90 10.45
C ALA A 14 -7.79 -8.28 11.09
N ALA A 15 -8.01 -8.34 12.39
CA ALA A 15 -8.22 -9.57 13.14
C ALA A 15 -9.50 -10.31 12.72
N GLU A 16 -10.62 -9.61 12.58
CA GLU A 16 -11.92 -10.24 12.25
C GLU A 16 -11.96 -10.77 10.81
N HIS A 17 -11.39 -10.04 9.85
CA HIS A 17 -11.31 -10.49 8.46
C HIS A 17 -10.30 -11.62 8.24
N MET A 18 -9.28 -11.68 9.05
CA MET A 18 -8.23 -12.68 8.94
C MET A 18 -8.68 -14.08 9.39
N GLU A 19 -9.65 -14.19 10.32
CA GLU A 19 -10.25 -15.47 10.68
C GLU A 19 -11.21 -16.01 9.59
N ILE A 20 -11.89 -15.10 8.90
CA ILE A 20 -12.88 -15.45 7.86
C ILE A 20 -12.20 -15.98 6.59
N GLY A 21 -11.09 -15.41 6.17
CA GLY A 21 -10.39 -15.74 4.92
C GLY A 21 -10.00 -17.22 4.81
N PRO A 22 -9.23 -17.81 5.74
CA PRO A 22 -8.87 -19.21 5.72
C PRO A 22 -10.08 -20.14 5.82
N ALA A 23 -11.12 -19.78 6.59
CA ALA A 23 -12.35 -20.55 6.69
C ALA A 23 -13.12 -20.59 5.36
N LEU A 24 -13.20 -19.47 4.64
CA LEU A 24 -13.80 -19.39 3.31
C LEU A 24 -12.97 -20.16 2.28
N ALA A 25 -11.64 -20.06 2.31
CA ALA A 25 -10.75 -20.79 1.43
C ALA A 25 -10.92 -22.29 1.56
N ARG A 26 -11.09 -22.78 2.80
CA ARG A 26 -11.40 -24.18 3.07
C ARG A 26 -12.79 -24.58 2.59
N LYS A 27 -13.80 -23.75 2.87
CA LYS A 27 -15.21 -24.01 2.52
C LYS A 27 -15.43 -24.07 1.00
N TYR A 28 -14.77 -23.18 0.26
CA TYR A 28 -15.00 -23.01 -1.17
C TYR A 28 -13.85 -23.52 -2.05
N ASP A 29 -12.86 -24.16 -1.43
CA ASP A 29 -11.71 -24.78 -2.09
C ASP A 29 -10.92 -23.86 -3.01
N PHE A 30 -10.55 -22.66 -2.51
CA PHE A 30 -9.69 -21.72 -3.24
C PHE A 30 -8.36 -21.49 -2.52
N LEU A 31 -7.40 -20.90 -3.25
CA LEU A 31 -6.12 -20.44 -2.73
C LEU A 31 -6.18 -18.96 -2.42
N ILE A 32 -5.38 -18.52 -1.45
CA ILE A 32 -5.21 -17.12 -1.08
C ILE A 32 -3.84 -16.65 -1.58
N ILE A 33 -3.82 -15.54 -2.32
CA ILE A 33 -2.60 -14.80 -2.61
C ILE A 33 -2.59 -13.57 -1.71
N GLU A 34 -1.67 -13.56 -0.74
CA GLU A 34 -1.47 -12.46 0.19
C GLU A 34 -0.36 -11.56 -0.35
N ASP A 35 -0.73 -10.46 -1.01
CA ASP A 35 0.21 -9.48 -1.55
C ASP A 35 0.35 -8.30 -0.59
N ASP A 36 1.37 -8.36 0.28
CA ASP A 36 1.57 -7.38 1.35
C ASP A 36 2.97 -6.76 1.35
N PRO A 37 3.29 -5.93 0.36
CA PRO A 37 4.59 -5.24 0.30
C PRO A 37 4.78 -4.17 1.38
N TYR A 38 3.75 -3.89 2.17
CA TYR A 38 3.74 -2.88 3.23
C TYR A 38 3.70 -3.46 4.64
N TYR A 39 3.82 -4.77 4.80
CA TYR A 39 3.72 -5.44 6.11
C TYR A 39 4.56 -4.79 7.20
N PHE A 40 5.82 -4.48 6.90
CA PHE A 40 6.73 -3.84 7.82
C PHE A 40 6.51 -2.33 8.02
N LEU A 41 5.58 -1.72 7.29
CA LEU A 41 5.26 -0.30 7.40
C LEU A 41 4.01 -0.06 8.27
N GLN A 42 3.70 -0.93 9.20
CA GLN A 42 2.67 -0.74 10.22
C GLN A 42 3.21 0.18 11.32
N PHE A 43 2.45 1.23 11.66
CA PHE A 43 2.90 2.26 12.59
C PHE A 43 2.78 1.85 14.06
N GLU A 44 1.97 0.83 14.36
CA GLU A 44 1.74 0.34 15.71
C GLU A 44 2.18 -1.12 15.84
N LYS A 45 2.56 -1.52 17.05
CA LYS A 45 2.86 -2.91 17.40
C LYS A 45 1.85 -3.39 18.47
N PRO A 46 1.49 -4.69 18.50
CA PRO A 46 2.02 -5.75 17.65
C PRO A 46 1.55 -5.63 16.20
N TRP A 47 2.37 -6.10 15.25
CA TRP A 47 1.98 -6.18 13.85
C TRP A 47 0.77 -7.10 13.65
N ALA A 48 -0.08 -6.77 12.71
CA ALA A 48 -1.21 -7.62 12.35
C ALA A 48 -0.72 -9.01 11.93
N PRO A 49 -1.41 -10.09 12.30
CA PRO A 49 -1.09 -11.42 11.82
C PRO A 49 -1.23 -11.49 10.30
N THR A 50 -0.56 -12.44 9.64
CA THR A 50 -0.66 -12.65 8.20
C THR A 50 -1.57 -13.84 7.90
N PHE A 51 -2.19 -13.90 6.73
CA PHE A 51 -2.91 -15.10 6.28
C PHE A 51 -2.00 -16.33 6.29
N LEU A 52 -0.73 -16.15 5.91
CA LEU A 52 0.27 -17.22 5.97
C LEU A 52 0.48 -17.74 7.39
N SER A 53 0.48 -16.88 8.41
CA SER A 53 0.66 -17.29 9.81
C SER A 53 -0.51 -18.14 10.35
N MET A 54 -1.65 -18.10 9.70
CA MET A 54 -2.88 -18.84 10.05
C MET A 54 -3.16 -20.00 9.11
N ASP A 55 -2.31 -20.23 8.11
CA ASP A 55 -2.49 -21.27 7.11
C ASP A 55 -2.13 -22.65 7.70
N VAL A 56 -3.15 -23.45 7.94
CA VAL A 56 -3.00 -24.85 8.42
C VAL A 56 -3.16 -25.88 7.30
N ASP A 57 -3.66 -25.47 6.14
CA ASP A 57 -4.03 -26.37 5.03
C ASP A 57 -3.10 -26.22 3.82
N GLY A 58 -2.12 -25.31 3.86
CA GLY A 58 -1.24 -25.03 2.73
C GLY A 58 -1.96 -24.35 1.55
N ARG A 59 -2.80 -23.34 1.84
CA ARG A 59 -3.62 -22.61 0.85
C ARG A 59 -3.14 -21.20 0.59
N VAL A 60 -2.15 -20.69 1.35
CA VAL A 60 -1.69 -19.31 1.25
C VAL A 60 -0.36 -19.23 0.52
N ILE A 61 -0.28 -18.36 -0.47
CA ILE A 61 0.97 -17.89 -1.08
C ILE A 61 1.13 -16.43 -0.70
N ARG A 62 2.18 -16.10 0.06
CA ARG A 62 2.50 -14.74 0.43
C ARG A 62 3.57 -14.17 -0.47
N THR A 63 3.39 -12.92 -0.92
CA THR A 63 4.36 -12.14 -1.65
C THR A 63 4.87 -11.00 -0.79
N ASP A 64 6.18 -10.86 -0.70
CA ASP A 64 6.85 -9.80 0.04
C ASP A 64 7.83 -9.04 -0.87
N SER A 65 8.14 -7.79 -0.51
CA SER A 65 9.00 -6.92 -1.31
C SER A 65 10.03 -6.17 -0.45
N PHE A 66 11.28 -6.14 -0.90
CA PHE A 66 12.31 -5.26 -0.31
C PHE A 66 12.21 -3.80 -0.78
N SER A 67 11.36 -3.51 -1.77
CA SER A 67 11.26 -2.18 -2.37
C SER A 67 10.85 -1.07 -1.41
N LYS A 68 10.08 -1.40 -0.37
CA LYS A 68 9.54 -0.41 0.57
C LYS A 68 10.36 -0.26 1.85
N ILE A 69 11.19 -1.24 2.15
CA ILE A 69 12.01 -1.29 3.37
C ILE A 69 13.50 -1.11 3.11
N LEU A 70 13.98 -1.36 1.89
CA LEU A 70 15.36 -1.13 1.49
C LEU A 70 15.44 -0.12 0.35
N SER A 71 15.17 -0.58 -0.88
CA SER A 71 15.16 0.30 -2.06
C SER A 71 14.35 -0.30 -3.19
N SER A 72 13.51 0.53 -3.82
CA SER A 72 12.74 0.13 -5.01
C SER A 72 13.63 -0.19 -6.22
N GLY A 73 14.85 0.37 -6.28
CA GLY A 73 15.82 0.13 -7.35
C GLY A 73 16.43 -1.27 -7.33
N LEU A 74 16.35 -1.99 -6.22
CA LEU A 74 16.88 -3.35 -6.09
C LEU A 74 16.08 -4.39 -6.91
N ARG A 75 14.83 -4.12 -7.20
CA ARG A 75 13.92 -4.97 -7.98
C ARG A 75 13.86 -6.43 -7.49
N ILE A 76 13.72 -6.63 -6.18
CA ILE A 76 13.67 -7.94 -5.54
C ILE A 76 12.53 -8.05 -4.54
N GLY A 77 11.91 -9.20 -4.54
CA GLY A 77 10.92 -9.67 -3.59
C GLY A 77 11.04 -11.17 -3.43
N PHE A 78 10.19 -11.77 -2.65
CA PHE A 78 10.18 -13.22 -2.45
C PHE A 78 8.76 -13.74 -2.24
N LEU A 79 8.60 -15.03 -2.49
CA LEU A 79 7.37 -15.79 -2.29
C LEU A 79 7.57 -16.79 -1.17
N THR A 80 6.56 -16.91 -0.31
CA THR A 80 6.50 -17.93 0.74
C THR A 80 5.16 -18.68 0.62
N GLY A 81 5.22 -19.99 0.65
CA GLY A 81 4.01 -20.80 0.53
C GLY A 81 4.30 -22.30 0.43
N PRO A 82 3.27 -23.12 0.19
CA PRO A 82 3.41 -24.56 0.07
C PRO A 82 4.33 -24.97 -1.07
N LYS A 83 5.23 -25.90 -0.79
CA LYS A 83 6.25 -26.36 -1.78
C LYS A 83 5.66 -26.72 -3.15
N PRO A 84 4.54 -27.46 -3.28
CA PRO A 84 3.99 -27.81 -4.59
C PRO A 84 3.59 -26.60 -5.42
N LEU A 85 3.13 -25.51 -4.80
CA LEU A 85 2.77 -24.27 -5.48
C LEU A 85 4.02 -23.47 -5.85
N ILE A 86 4.98 -23.35 -4.93
CA ILE A 86 6.25 -22.66 -5.18
C ILE A 86 7.03 -23.35 -6.31
N ASP A 87 7.07 -24.68 -6.37
CA ASP A 87 7.72 -25.41 -7.46
C ASP A 87 7.12 -25.03 -8.84
N ARG A 88 5.81 -24.80 -8.94
CA ARG A 88 5.15 -24.34 -10.19
C ARG A 88 5.55 -22.91 -10.54
N VAL A 89 5.61 -22.02 -9.53
CA VAL A 89 6.08 -20.65 -9.74
C VAL A 89 7.53 -20.63 -10.23
N ILE A 90 8.41 -21.45 -9.65
CA ILE A 90 9.83 -21.59 -10.09
C ILE A 90 9.89 -22.00 -11.57
N LEU A 91 9.14 -23.00 -11.98
CA LEU A 91 9.11 -23.44 -13.38
C LEU A 91 8.59 -22.33 -14.31
N HIS A 92 7.59 -21.57 -13.89
CA HIS A 92 7.09 -20.44 -14.67
C HIS A 92 8.12 -19.32 -14.79
N ILE A 93 8.80 -18.98 -13.69
CA ILE A 93 9.85 -17.94 -13.68
C ILE A 93 10.99 -18.31 -14.62
N GLN A 94 11.40 -19.59 -14.66
CA GLN A 94 12.48 -20.06 -15.53
C GLN A 94 12.22 -19.80 -17.02
N VAL A 95 10.95 -19.83 -17.45
CA VAL A 95 10.58 -19.62 -18.86
C VAL A 95 10.11 -18.19 -19.17
N SER A 96 9.81 -17.37 -18.16
CA SER A 96 9.33 -16.00 -18.33
C SER A 96 10.43 -14.96 -18.09
N THR A 97 10.93 -14.86 -16.87
CA THR A 97 11.90 -13.84 -16.45
C THR A 97 13.28 -14.44 -16.08
N MET A 98 13.43 -15.76 -16.18
CA MET A 98 14.58 -16.56 -15.78
C MET A 98 14.84 -16.53 -14.27
N HIS A 99 15.33 -15.43 -13.72
CA HIS A 99 15.54 -15.23 -12.28
C HIS A 99 15.77 -13.76 -11.96
N THR A 100 15.65 -13.41 -10.69
CA THR A 100 16.09 -12.11 -10.16
C THR A 100 17.61 -12.00 -10.23
N SER A 101 18.15 -10.80 -10.49
CA SER A 101 19.59 -10.54 -10.58
C SER A 101 20.36 -11.19 -9.43
N THR A 102 21.29 -12.08 -9.74
CA THR A 102 22.15 -12.76 -8.78
C THR A 102 22.96 -11.76 -7.96
N PHE A 103 23.45 -10.68 -8.59
CA PHE A 103 24.18 -9.63 -7.89
C PHE A 103 23.33 -9.01 -6.77
N THR A 104 22.07 -8.67 -7.07
CA THR A 104 21.15 -8.11 -6.08
C THR A 104 20.83 -9.11 -4.96
N GLN A 105 20.64 -10.39 -5.30
CA GLN A 105 20.40 -11.44 -4.30
C GLN A 105 21.58 -11.57 -3.34
N ILE A 106 22.81 -11.60 -3.85
CA ILE A 106 24.02 -11.69 -3.01
C ILE A 106 24.15 -10.46 -2.12
N MET A 107 23.93 -9.26 -2.68
CA MET A 107 24.02 -8.00 -1.93
C MET A 107 23.04 -7.97 -0.76
N ILE A 108 21.77 -8.35 -0.98
CA ILE A 108 20.76 -8.41 0.09
C ILE A 108 21.10 -9.50 1.10
N SER A 109 21.53 -10.69 0.63
CA SER A 109 21.94 -11.79 1.51
C SER A 109 23.06 -11.37 2.45
N GLN A 110 24.10 -10.72 1.94
CA GLN A 110 25.21 -10.22 2.76
C GLN A 110 24.75 -9.16 3.75
N LEU A 111 23.89 -8.24 3.34
CA LEU A 111 23.33 -7.20 4.21
C LEU A 111 22.53 -7.82 5.37
N LEU A 112 21.63 -8.75 5.06
CA LEU A 112 20.82 -9.42 6.09
C LEU A 112 21.65 -10.29 7.03
N GLN A 113 22.68 -10.98 6.52
CA GLN A 113 23.62 -11.74 7.35
C GLN A 113 24.41 -10.83 8.29
N GLN A 114 24.86 -9.66 7.81
CA GLN A 114 25.58 -8.70 8.63
C GLN A 114 24.70 -8.08 9.72
N TRP A 115 23.45 -7.77 9.42
CA TRP A 115 22.52 -7.19 10.37
C TRP A 115 22.02 -8.20 11.40
N GLY A 116 21.81 -9.45 10.97
CA GLY A 116 21.05 -10.42 11.74
C GLY A 116 19.61 -9.95 11.96
N GLU A 117 18.88 -10.66 12.79
CA GLU A 117 17.48 -10.33 13.12
C GLU A 117 17.38 -8.96 13.83
N THR A 118 18.20 -8.74 14.84
CA THR A 118 18.19 -7.50 15.63
C THR A 118 18.45 -6.27 14.75
N GLY A 119 19.52 -6.27 13.95
CA GLY A 119 19.85 -5.14 13.11
C GLY A 119 18.82 -4.91 12.00
N PHE A 120 18.19 -5.97 11.48
CA PHE A 120 17.07 -5.85 10.55
C PHE A 120 15.87 -5.16 11.21
N LEU A 121 15.46 -5.59 12.40
CA LEU A 121 14.33 -4.98 13.12
C LEU A 121 14.60 -3.53 13.52
N GLU A 122 15.82 -3.20 13.96
CA GLU A 122 16.21 -1.82 14.20
C GLU A 122 16.15 -0.94 12.93
N HIS A 123 16.51 -1.51 11.78
CA HIS A 123 16.34 -0.82 10.50
C HIS A 123 14.87 -0.58 10.19
N ILE A 124 14.01 -1.59 10.37
CA ILE A 124 12.56 -1.46 10.17
C ILE A 124 11.99 -0.36 11.08
N ASP A 125 12.36 -0.31 12.35
CA ASP A 125 11.88 0.71 13.28
C ASP A 125 12.25 2.13 12.81
N ARG A 126 13.45 2.33 12.25
CA ARG A 126 13.84 3.63 11.66
C ARG A 126 13.03 3.98 10.42
N VAL A 127 12.75 2.98 9.56
CA VAL A 127 11.91 3.18 8.37
C VAL A 127 10.48 3.54 8.75
N VAL A 128 9.91 2.84 9.73
CA VAL A 128 8.56 3.11 10.25
C VAL A 128 8.47 4.51 10.83
N GLU A 129 9.45 4.94 11.62
CA GLU A 129 9.46 6.29 12.21
C GLU A 129 9.57 7.38 11.14
N PHE A 130 10.37 7.17 10.11
CA PHE A 130 10.42 8.07 8.95
C PHE A 130 9.04 8.21 8.30
N TYR A 131 8.35 7.10 7.99
CA TYR A 131 7.04 7.15 7.36
C TYR A 131 5.96 7.69 8.29
N ARG A 132 6.05 7.46 9.59
CA ARG A 132 5.17 8.06 10.60
C ARG A 132 5.26 9.58 10.56
N THR A 133 6.48 10.12 10.57
CA THR A 133 6.74 11.57 10.48
C THR A 133 6.18 12.14 9.17
N GLN A 134 6.36 11.46 8.06
CA GLN A 134 5.83 11.87 6.76
C GLN A 134 4.29 11.85 6.74
N ARG A 135 3.66 10.80 7.28
CA ARG A 135 2.21 10.69 7.45
C ARG A 135 1.66 11.89 8.24
N ASP A 136 2.26 12.17 9.39
CA ASP A 136 1.79 13.22 10.29
C ASP A 136 1.91 14.60 9.64
N ALA A 137 2.98 14.87 8.89
CA ALA A 137 3.14 16.08 8.11
C ALA A 137 2.04 16.21 7.03
N MET A 138 1.69 15.11 6.35
CA MET A 138 0.62 15.10 5.35
C MET A 138 -0.75 15.33 6.00
N LEU A 139 -1.03 14.72 7.15
CA LEU A 139 -2.29 14.92 7.88
C LEU A 139 -2.44 16.37 8.34
N ILE A 140 -1.39 17.00 8.84
CA ILE A 140 -1.41 18.43 9.19
C ILE A 140 -1.73 19.29 7.96
N ALA A 141 -1.15 18.98 6.81
CA ALA A 141 -1.45 19.71 5.57
C ALA A 141 -2.89 19.45 5.09
N ALA A 142 -3.40 18.22 5.22
CA ALA A 142 -4.79 17.88 4.91
C ALA A 142 -5.78 18.65 5.80
N ASP A 143 -5.59 18.61 7.10
CA ASP A 143 -6.43 19.37 8.05
C ASP A 143 -6.46 20.87 7.75
N LYS A 144 -5.32 21.43 7.37
CA LYS A 144 -5.22 22.84 7.06
C LYS A 144 -5.99 23.27 5.81
N TRP A 145 -5.94 22.44 4.75
CA TRP A 145 -6.40 22.87 3.42
C TRP A 145 -7.68 22.17 2.95
N LEU A 146 -7.91 20.92 3.40
CA LEU A 146 -8.97 20.06 2.85
C LEU A 146 -10.11 19.76 3.84
N LYS A 147 -10.04 20.21 5.10
CA LYS A 147 -10.98 19.86 6.17
C LYS A 147 -12.46 19.96 5.77
N ASP A 148 -12.85 21.03 5.05
CA ASP A 148 -14.23 21.25 4.63
C ASP A 148 -14.54 20.68 3.24
N LEU A 149 -13.51 20.34 2.45
CA LEU A 149 -13.58 19.94 1.05
C LEU A 149 -13.48 18.42 0.85
N ALA A 150 -12.95 17.71 1.85
CA ALA A 150 -12.67 16.27 1.72
C ALA A 150 -12.83 15.55 3.05
N GLU A 151 -12.78 14.22 2.98
CA GLU A 151 -12.80 13.30 4.12
C GLU A 151 -11.66 12.28 3.98
N TRP A 152 -11.01 11.93 5.07
CA TRP A 152 -9.98 10.91 5.13
C TRP A 152 -9.91 10.28 6.51
N TYR A 153 -9.25 9.12 6.58
CA TYR A 153 -8.89 8.49 7.84
C TYR A 153 -7.35 8.44 7.95
N PRO A 154 -6.78 8.71 9.13
CA PRO A 154 -5.34 8.52 9.34
C PRO A 154 -4.93 7.08 9.04
N PRO A 155 -3.97 6.84 8.12
CA PRO A 155 -3.55 5.50 7.82
C PRO A 155 -2.75 4.89 8.99
N ALA A 156 -3.06 3.64 9.33
CA ALA A 156 -2.33 2.87 10.35
C ALA A 156 -1.06 2.20 9.80
N ALA A 157 -0.90 2.17 8.47
CA ALA A 157 0.23 1.54 7.78
C ALA A 157 0.46 2.13 6.39
N GLY A 158 1.60 1.78 5.79
CA GLY A 158 1.91 2.10 4.40
C GLY A 158 2.43 3.51 4.18
N MET A 159 2.18 4.06 2.99
CA MET A 159 2.74 5.35 2.55
C MET A 159 1.74 6.21 1.78
N PHE A 160 0.43 5.92 1.93
CA PHE A 160 -0.61 6.57 1.17
C PHE A 160 -1.72 7.10 2.08
N LEU A 161 -2.23 8.28 1.74
CA LEU A 161 -3.47 8.82 2.28
C LEU A 161 -4.57 8.67 1.23
N TRP A 162 -5.70 8.07 1.63
CA TRP A 162 -6.89 7.89 0.82
C TRP A 162 -7.89 8.99 1.17
N ILE A 163 -8.26 9.80 0.19
CA ILE A 163 -9.02 11.03 0.40
C ILE A 163 -10.28 11.00 -0.46
N LYS A 164 -11.44 11.19 0.14
CA LYS A 164 -12.71 11.38 -0.57
C LYS A 164 -12.98 12.87 -0.77
N ILE A 165 -13.12 13.31 -2.01
CA ILE A 165 -13.43 14.70 -2.34
C ILE A 165 -14.95 14.90 -2.30
N LYS A 166 -15.42 15.89 -1.53
CA LYS A 166 -16.84 16.21 -1.41
C LYS A 166 -17.32 16.94 -2.67
N GLY A 167 -18.55 16.64 -3.10
CA GLY A 167 -19.18 17.31 -4.24
C GLY A 167 -18.64 16.89 -5.62
N VAL A 168 -17.59 16.06 -5.69
CA VAL A 168 -17.03 15.54 -6.93
C VAL A 168 -17.39 14.05 -7.04
N SER A 169 -18.13 13.68 -8.07
CA SER A 169 -18.52 12.28 -8.31
C SER A 169 -17.43 11.45 -8.96
N ASP A 170 -16.58 12.08 -9.78
CA ASP A 170 -15.45 11.44 -10.45
C ASP A 170 -14.23 12.36 -10.44
N THR A 171 -13.12 11.85 -9.92
CA THR A 171 -11.87 12.58 -9.80
C THR A 171 -10.96 12.43 -11.02
N GLN A 172 -11.32 11.60 -12.01
CA GLN A 172 -10.45 11.25 -13.13
C GLN A 172 -9.96 12.50 -13.87
N GLN A 173 -10.87 13.33 -14.38
CA GLN A 173 -10.51 14.53 -15.11
C GLN A 173 -9.85 15.59 -14.21
N LEU A 174 -10.36 15.76 -13.00
CA LEU A 174 -9.80 16.70 -12.03
C LEU A 174 -8.32 16.43 -11.76
N ILE A 175 -7.95 15.16 -11.61
CA ILE A 175 -6.57 14.77 -11.25
C ILE A 175 -5.68 14.65 -12.48
N MET A 176 -6.13 13.98 -13.54
CA MET A 176 -5.28 13.66 -14.69
C MET A 176 -5.02 14.87 -15.61
N GLU A 177 -5.90 15.85 -15.60
CA GLU A 177 -5.77 17.04 -16.44
C GLU A 177 -5.48 18.30 -15.60
N LYS A 178 -6.43 18.70 -14.74
CA LYS A 178 -6.35 19.99 -14.04
C LYS A 178 -5.28 20.02 -12.94
N ALA A 179 -5.20 18.97 -12.10
CA ALA A 179 -4.21 18.91 -11.02
C ALA A 179 -2.78 18.82 -11.58
N LEU A 180 -2.59 18.07 -12.67
CA LEU A 180 -1.30 17.96 -13.34
C LEU A 180 -0.81 19.33 -13.85
N GLN A 181 -1.69 20.15 -14.43
CA GLN A 181 -1.36 21.51 -14.87
C GLN A 181 -0.97 22.44 -13.70
N LYS A 182 -1.44 22.15 -12.51
CA LYS A 182 -1.09 22.87 -11.27
C LYS A 182 0.07 22.20 -10.51
N GLU A 183 0.79 21.27 -11.15
CA GLU A 183 1.92 20.51 -10.57
C GLU A 183 1.52 19.74 -9.30
N VAL A 184 0.33 19.12 -9.29
CA VAL A 184 -0.12 18.22 -8.23
C VAL A 184 -0.31 16.83 -8.83
N LEU A 185 0.50 15.88 -8.34
CA LEU A 185 0.47 14.49 -8.79
C LEU A 185 -0.24 13.63 -7.75
N LEU A 186 -1.41 13.10 -8.12
CA LEU A 186 -2.20 12.16 -7.33
C LEU A 186 -2.64 11.01 -8.24
N VAL A 187 -3.21 9.98 -7.65
CA VAL A 187 -3.82 8.88 -8.41
C VAL A 187 -5.34 8.94 -8.20
N PRO A 188 -6.15 9.05 -9.27
CA PRO A 188 -7.61 9.05 -9.14
C PRO A 188 -8.10 7.70 -8.65
N GLY A 189 -9.16 7.71 -7.83
CA GLY A 189 -9.69 6.51 -7.18
C GLY A 189 -10.24 5.47 -8.15
N GLY A 190 -10.72 5.88 -9.33
CA GLY A 190 -11.17 4.97 -10.38
C GLY A 190 -10.12 3.93 -10.82
N ALA A 191 -8.82 4.25 -10.68
CA ALA A 191 -7.72 3.32 -10.97
C ALA A 191 -7.72 2.08 -10.05
N PHE A 192 -8.47 2.10 -8.95
CA PHE A 192 -8.57 1.02 -7.95
C PHE A 192 -9.92 0.30 -7.97
N ASN A 193 -10.85 0.72 -8.84
CA ASN A 193 -12.12 0.03 -9.00
C ASN A 193 -11.93 -1.28 -9.77
N ILE A 194 -12.71 -2.31 -9.40
CA ILE A 194 -12.77 -3.57 -10.16
C ILE A 194 -13.22 -3.29 -11.59
N ASN A 195 -14.23 -2.46 -11.75
CA ASN A 195 -14.65 -1.92 -13.03
C ASN A 195 -14.08 -0.50 -13.19
N SER A 196 -13.02 -0.37 -13.97
CA SER A 196 -12.31 0.90 -14.19
C SER A 196 -13.14 2.00 -14.86
N SER A 197 -14.31 1.69 -15.40
CA SER A 197 -15.26 2.67 -15.97
C SER A 197 -16.18 3.28 -14.92
N GLU A 198 -16.21 2.76 -13.70
CA GLU A 198 -17.02 3.33 -12.62
C GLU A 198 -16.37 4.61 -12.07
N PRO A 199 -17.16 5.69 -11.89
CA PRO A 199 -16.64 6.92 -11.33
C PRO A 199 -16.22 6.75 -9.87
N SER A 200 -15.24 7.53 -9.43
CA SER A 200 -14.77 7.53 -8.05
C SER A 200 -14.51 8.94 -7.55
N SER A 201 -15.09 9.27 -6.39
CA SER A 201 -14.83 10.53 -5.69
C SER A 201 -13.52 10.55 -4.90
N TYR A 202 -12.75 9.47 -4.95
CA TYR A 202 -11.53 9.31 -4.17
C TYR A 202 -10.26 9.66 -4.94
N VAL A 203 -9.21 9.99 -4.19
CA VAL A 203 -7.85 10.16 -4.68
C VAL A 203 -6.86 9.51 -3.71
N ARG A 204 -5.75 8.98 -4.25
CA ARG A 204 -4.63 8.48 -3.45
C ARG A 204 -3.48 9.47 -3.49
N ALA A 205 -3.05 9.96 -2.32
CA ALA A 205 -1.86 10.78 -2.14
C ALA A 205 -0.73 9.96 -1.51
N SER A 206 0.51 10.10 -2.01
CA SER A 206 1.68 9.44 -1.43
C SER A 206 2.47 10.44 -0.58
N PHE A 207 2.82 10.04 0.65
CA PHE A 207 3.70 10.83 1.52
C PHE A 207 5.15 10.31 1.56
N SER A 208 5.53 9.41 0.66
CA SER A 208 6.81 8.71 0.73
C SER A 208 8.05 9.58 0.49
N LEU A 209 7.98 10.57 -0.41
CA LEU A 209 9.15 11.32 -0.86
C LEU A 209 9.01 12.85 -0.73
N CYS A 210 7.79 13.36 -0.59
CA CYS A 210 7.56 14.80 -0.53
C CYS A 210 8.02 15.38 0.80
N SER A 211 8.64 16.55 0.77
CA SER A 211 8.90 17.32 1.99
C SER A 211 7.58 17.87 2.57
N PRO A 212 7.53 18.20 3.87
CA PRO A 212 6.35 18.84 4.48
C PRO A 212 5.91 20.12 3.76
N ALA A 213 6.86 20.91 3.25
CA ALA A 213 6.58 22.12 2.47
C ALA A 213 5.91 21.79 1.13
N GLN A 214 6.35 20.73 0.44
CA GLN A 214 5.75 20.28 -0.80
C GLN A 214 4.33 19.71 -0.57
N MET A 215 4.12 18.94 0.50
CA MET A 215 2.79 18.44 0.88
C MET A 215 1.81 19.60 1.15
N ASN A 216 2.25 20.58 1.92
CA ASN A 216 1.45 21.77 2.22
C ASN A 216 1.09 22.57 0.95
N LEU A 217 2.03 22.74 0.00
CA LEU A 217 1.78 23.42 -1.27
C LEU A 217 0.84 22.62 -2.17
N ALA A 218 1.05 21.29 -2.27
CA ALA A 218 0.22 20.41 -3.09
C ALA A 218 -1.24 20.40 -2.62
N PHE A 219 -1.47 20.32 -1.30
CA PHE A 219 -2.83 20.32 -0.77
C PHE A 219 -3.51 21.70 -0.83
N LYS A 220 -2.74 22.79 -0.74
CA LYS A 220 -3.28 24.12 -1.05
C LYS A 220 -3.77 24.19 -2.50
N ARG A 221 -2.94 23.77 -3.47
CA ARG A 221 -3.31 23.74 -4.89
C ARG A 221 -4.50 22.83 -5.17
N LEU A 222 -4.57 21.67 -4.51
CA LEU A 222 -5.70 20.76 -4.60
C LEU A 222 -6.98 21.39 -4.06
N ALA A 223 -6.92 22.09 -2.92
CA ALA A 223 -8.05 22.78 -2.34
C ALA A 223 -8.59 23.87 -3.28
N ASP A 224 -7.70 24.64 -3.89
CA ASP A 224 -8.07 25.67 -4.86
C ASP A 224 -8.75 25.05 -6.09
N LEU A 225 -8.22 23.93 -6.62
CA LEU A 225 -8.84 23.18 -7.73
C LEU A 225 -10.22 22.60 -7.39
N ILE A 226 -10.40 22.07 -6.19
CA ILE A 226 -11.71 21.54 -5.76
C ILE A 226 -12.74 22.69 -5.71
N LYS A 227 -12.37 23.85 -5.18
CA LYS A 227 -13.25 25.03 -5.13
C LYS A 227 -13.60 25.57 -6.52
N GLU A 228 -12.69 25.47 -7.49
CA GLU A 228 -12.94 25.82 -8.89
C GLU A 228 -13.89 24.82 -9.58
N ALA A 229 -14.01 23.60 -9.07
CA ALA A 229 -14.81 22.52 -9.66
C ALA A 229 -16.20 22.36 -9.08
N LEU A 230 -16.46 22.93 -7.89
CA LEU A 230 -17.75 22.98 -7.19
C LEU A 230 -18.56 24.21 -7.59
#